data_6df0cf3aa3ec282fa5d9fad87e273b44
#
_entry.id   6df0cf3aa3ec282fa5d9fad87e273b44
#
_cell.length_a   1.000
_cell.length_b   1.000
_cell.length_c   1.000
_cell.angle_alpha   90.00
_cell.angle_beta   90.00
_cell.angle_gamma   90.00
#
_symmetry.space_group_name_H-M   'P 1'
#
loop_
_entity.id
_entity.type
_entity.pdbx_description
1 polymer ?
#
loop_
_entity_poly.entity_id
_entity_poly.type
_entity_poly.pdbx_seq_one_letter_code
_entity_poly.pdbx_strand_id
1 'polypeptide(L)'
;MELLEERIRRDGVVKSEGVLKVDSFLNHQLDIDLFDAMGAEFKRLFADAPVTKILTIEASGIGIACVVARHFNVPVVFAKKAQSINLDGEMYTTRIQSFTHGRVYDVIVAKKFLGPDDHVLIIDDFLANGCALNGLIDLVAEAGATVEGIGIAVEKGFQPGGADLRERGYRLESLAIVDAMDPVTGEISFRHASAACVGSASASPVAAPTVPASAAAASPKEARA
;
A
#
# COMPACT_ATOMS: atom_id res chain seq x y z
N MET A 1 -9.34 -13.57 3.92
CA MET A 1 -9.24 -14.65 2.90
C MET A 1 -8.69 -15.89 3.56
N GLU A 2 -9.51 -16.94 3.65
CA GLU A 2 -9.18 -18.15 4.44
C GLU A 2 -7.87 -18.82 4.00
N LEU A 3 -7.68 -18.99 2.69
CA LEU A 3 -6.46 -19.58 2.14
C LEU A 3 -5.16 -18.87 2.60
N LEU A 4 -5.15 -17.54 2.64
CA LEU A 4 -3.99 -16.78 3.10
C LEU A 4 -3.81 -16.90 4.62
N GLU A 5 -4.91 -16.85 5.40
CA GLU A 5 -4.86 -17.01 6.86
C GLU A 5 -4.35 -18.39 7.27
N GLU A 6 -4.80 -19.47 6.59
CA GLU A 6 -4.29 -20.81 6.81
C GLU A 6 -2.80 -20.92 6.48
N ARG A 7 -2.36 -20.27 5.37
CA ARG A 7 -0.95 -20.23 5.00
C ARG A 7 -0.11 -19.51 6.04
N ILE A 8 -0.61 -18.38 6.57
CA ILE A 8 0.07 -17.64 7.64
C ILE A 8 0.13 -18.47 8.94
N ARG A 9 -0.95 -19.18 9.33
CA ARG A 9 -0.94 -20.05 10.53
C ARG A 9 0.06 -21.19 10.40
N ARG A 10 0.17 -21.80 9.22
CA ARG A 10 1.03 -22.96 8.99
C ARG A 10 2.51 -22.60 8.89
N ASP A 11 2.84 -21.56 8.12
CA ASP A 11 4.21 -21.25 7.68
C ASP A 11 4.71 -19.88 8.18
N GLY A 12 3.84 -19.08 8.78
CA GLY A 12 4.21 -17.81 9.40
C GLY A 12 4.95 -17.99 10.72
N VAL A 13 5.88 -17.11 11.03
CA VAL A 13 6.66 -17.17 12.28
C VAL A 13 6.54 -15.85 13.03
N VAL A 14 5.96 -15.90 14.23
CA VAL A 14 5.93 -14.76 15.15
C VAL A 14 7.29 -14.65 15.84
N LYS A 15 8.01 -13.54 15.65
CA LYS A 15 9.35 -13.33 16.21
C LYS A 15 9.33 -12.51 17.51
N SER A 16 8.45 -11.51 17.58
CA SER A 16 8.26 -10.64 18.73
C SER A 16 6.91 -9.95 18.59
N GLU A 17 6.51 -9.18 19.59
CA GLU A 17 5.33 -8.34 19.49
C GLU A 17 5.42 -7.44 18.25
N GLY A 18 4.47 -7.62 17.34
CA GLY A 18 4.38 -6.84 16.11
C GLY A 18 5.22 -7.33 14.92
N VAL A 19 6.03 -8.39 15.03
CA VAL A 19 6.84 -8.94 13.92
C VAL A 19 6.36 -10.31 13.50
N LEU A 20 5.67 -10.37 12.36
CA LEU A 20 5.27 -11.59 11.67
C LEU A 20 6.16 -11.80 10.44
N LYS A 21 6.88 -12.93 10.38
CA LYS A 21 7.64 -13.35 9.21
C LYS A 21 6.80 -14.27 8.34
N VAL A 22 6.71 -13.91 7.06
CA VAL A 22 6.02 -14.65 6.01
C VAL A 22 6.92 -14.80 4.78
N ASP A 23 8.23 -14.81 5.04
CA ASP A 23 9.28 -14.76 4.03
C ASP A 23 9.33 -16.01 3.14
N SER A 24 8.83 -17.12 3.61
CA SER A 24 8.82 -18.40 2.88
C SER A 24 7.77 -18.47 1.74
N PHE A 25 6.81 -17.51 1.69
CA PHE A 25 5.74 -17.58 0.69
C PHE A 25 5.24 -16.22 0.19
N LEU A 26 5.56 -15.10 0.88
CA LEU A 26 4.97 -13.80 0.53
C LEU A 26 5.99 -12.76 0.07
N ASN A 27 7.13 -12.56 0.77
CA ASN A 27 7.98 -11.40 0.54
C ASN A 27 9.50 -11.68 0.46
N HIS A 28 9.89 -12.95 0.39
CA HIS A 28 11.25 -13.36 0.04
C HIS A 28 11.21 -14.49 -1.00
N GLN A 29 10.61 -15.62 -0.66
CA GLN A 29 10.14 -16.60 -1.63
C GLN A 29 8.67 -16.30 -1.92
N LEU A 30 8.28 -16.37 -3.19
CA LEU A 30 6.93 -16.04 -3.64
C LEU A 30 6.20 -17.33 -4.02
N ASP A 31 5.05 -17.60 -3.39
CA ASP A 31 4.15 -18.67 -3.77
C ASP A 31 3.21 -18.15 -4.86
N ILE A 32 3.46 -18.53 -6.10
CA ILE A 32 2.76 -17.98 -7.26
C ILE A 32 1.29 -18.41 -7.31
N ASP A 33 0.98 -19.64 -6.88
CA ASP A 33 -0.40 -20.13 -6.84
C ASP A 33 -1.22 -19.35 -5.79
N LEU A 34 -0.62 -19.09 -4.63
CA LEU A 34 -1.21 -18.22 -3.60
C LEU A 34 -1.42 -16.81 -4.14
N PHE A 35 -0.44 -16.26 -4.85
CA PHE A 35 -0.54 -14.91 -5.44
C PHE A 35 -1.65 -14.82 -6.49
N ASP A 36 -1.82 -15.86 -7.31
CA ASP A 36 -2.91 -15.91 -8.31
C ASP A 36 -4.28 -15.93 -7.62
N ALA A 37 -4.44 -16.71 -6.55
CA ALA A 37 -5.65 -16.72 -5.74
C ALA A 37 -5.92 -15.35 -5.08
N MET A 38 -4.87 -14.68 -4.56
CA MET A 38 -4.96 -13.33 -4.02
C MET A 38 -5.36 -12.30 -5.10
N GLY A 39 -4.78 -12.43 -6.32
CA GLY A 39 -5.10 -11.58 -7.45
C GLY A 39 -6.57 -11.70 -7.88
N ALA A 40 -7.08 -12.92 -7.94
CA ALA A 40 -8.49 -13.19 -8.23
C ALA A 40 -9.41 -12.60 -7.16
N GLU A 41 -9.05 -12.71 -5.88
CA GLU A 41 -9.84 -12.14 -4.79
C GLU A 41 -9.84 -10.61 -4.80
N PHE A 42 -8.70 -9.96 -5.04
CA PHE A 42 -8.67 -8.50 -5.23
C PHE A 42 -9.50 -8.08 -6.44
N LYS A 43 -9.45 -8.83 -7.55
CA LYS A 43 -10.33 -8.54 -8.70
C LYS A 43 -11.81 -8.64 -8.35
N ARG A 44 -12.20 -9.59 -7.52
CA ARG A 44 -13.57 -9.73 -7.02
C ARG A 44 -13.96 -8.57 -6.10
N LEU A 45 -13.06 -8.19 -5.18
CA LEU A 45 -13.30 -7.12 -4.20
C LEU A 45 -13.42 -5.74 -4.86
N PHE A 46 -12.70 -5.48 -5.95
CA PHE A 46 -12.69 -4.20 -6.67
C PHE A 46 -13.31 -4.32 -8.08
N ALA A 47 -14.26 -5.25 -8.29
CA ALA A 47 -14.85 -5.52 -9.62
C ALA A 47 -15.58 -4.31 -10.22
N ASP A 48 -16.12 -3.44 -9.39
CA ASP A 48 -16.87 -2.22 -9.74
C ASP A 48 -15.98 -0.98 -9.93
N ALA A 49 -14.70 -1.04 -9.54
CA ALA A 49 -13.79 0.09 -9.66
C ALA A 49 -13.21 0.19 -11.08
N PRO A 50 -13.13 1.40 -11.67
CA PRO A 50 -12.62 1.63 -13.03
C PRO A 50 -11.09 1.65 -13.08
N VAL A 51 -10.44 0.64 -12.47
CA VAL A 51 -8.98 0.59 -12.33
C VAL A 51 -8.29 0.59 -13.68
N THR A 52 -7.40 1.55 -13.90
CA THR A 52 -6.55 1.67 -15.09
C THR A 52 -5.08 1.37 -14.80
N LYS A 53 -4.69 1.38 -13.52
CA LYS A 53 -3.30 1.21 -13.11
C LYS A 53 -3.17 0.63 -11.70
N ILE A 54 -2.20 -0.26 -11.51
CA ILE A 54 -1.78 -0.71 -10.18
C ILE A 54 -0.55 0.10 -9.74
N LEU A 55 -0.56 0.60 -8.51
CA LEU A 55 0.58 1.26 -7.89
C LEU A 55 1.02 0.47 -6.66
N THR A 56 2.32 0.29 -6.50
CA THR A 56 2.93 -0.34 -5.32
C THR A 56 4.24 0.34 -4.95
N ILE A 57 4.93 -0.18 -3.94
CA ILE A 57 6.27 0.28 -3.55
C ILE A 57 7.27 -0.89 -3.52
N GLU A 58 8.53 -0.63 -3.90
CA GLU A 58 9.58 -1.64 -3.80
C GLU A 58 9.87 -2.02 -2.34
N ALA A 59 10.18 -3.30 -2.07
CA ALA A 59 10.37 -4.38 -3.02
C ALA A 59 9.22 -5.40 -2.99
N SER A 60 8.69 -5.76 -1.81
CA SER A 60 7.82 -6.93 -1.59
C SER A 60 6.43 -6.81 -2.23
N GLY A 61 5.89 -5.61 -2.32
CA GLY A 61 4.61 -5.36 -3.00
C GLY A 61 4.63 -5.65 -4.50
N ILE A 62 5.81 -5.62 -5.16
CA ILE A 62 5.91 -5.74 -6.62
C ILE A 62 5.38 -7.09 -7.12
N GLY A 63 5.76 -8.19 -6.46
CA GLY A 63 5.33 -9.52 -6.87
C GLY A 63 3.80 -9.68 -6.86
N ILE A 64 3.17 -9.24 -5.78
CA ILE A 64 1.71 -9.26 -5.62
C ILE A 64 1.06 -8.36 -6.66
N ALA A 65 1.55 -7.12 -6.81
CA ALA A 65 1.02 -6.14 -7.75
C ALA A 65 1.04 -6.66 -9.20
N CYS A 66 2.10 -7.35 -9.63
CA CYS A 66 2.20 -7.93 -10.96
C CYS A 66 1.11 -8.99 -11.22
N VAL A 67 0.85 -9.85 -10.24
CA VAL A 67 -0.20 -10.88 -10.38
C VAL A 67 -1.59 -10.24 -10.34
N VAL A 68 -1.84 -9.31 -9.42
CA VAL A 68 -3.11 -8.54 -9.38
C VAL A 68 -3.36 -7.83 -10.71
N ALA A 69 -2.36 -7.14 -11.25
CA ALA A 69 -2.47 -6.41 -12.51
C ALA A 69 -2.86 -7.30 -13.68
N ARG A 70 -2.40 -8.56 -13.71
CA ARG A 70 -2.82 -9.55 -14.70
C ARG A 70 -4.33 -9.79 -14.66
N HIS A 71 -4.94 -9.90 -13.46
CA HIS A 71 -6.38 -10.07 -13.29
C HIS A 71 -7.19 -8.83 -13.69
N PHE A 72 -6.61 -7.64 -13.56
CA PHE A 72 -7.23 -6.37 -14.00
C PHE A 72 -6.93 -6.03 -15.47
N ASN A 73 -5.90 -6.67 -16.07
CA ASN A 73 -5.38 -6.37 -17.42
C ASN A 73 -4.92 -4.91 -17.55
N VAL A 74 -4.15 -4.43 -16.57
CA VAL A 74 -3.63 -3.06 -16.50
C VAL A 74 -2.14 -3.06 -16.19
N PRO A 75 -1.40 -1.97 -16.49
CA PRO A 75 0.01 -1.86 -16.13
C PRO A 75 0.24 -1.70 -14.62
N VAL A 76 1.46 -2.06 -14.18
CA VAL A 76 1.96 -1.82 -12.84
C VAL A 76 3.00 -0.71 -12.87
N VAL A 77 2.88 0.24 -11.95
CA VAL A 77 3.92 1.20 -11.61
C VAL A 77 4.36 0.93 -10.18
N PHE A 78 5.67 0.94 -9.93
CA PHE A 78 6.16 0.85 -8.56
C PHE A 78 7.00 2.06 -8.19
N ALA A 79 6.73 2.59 -7.02
CA ALA A 79 7.50 3.66 -6.42
C ALA A 79 8.85 3.13 -5.93
N LYS A 80 9.92 3.88 -6.17
CA LYS A 80 11.29 3.52 -5.79
C LYS A 80 11.74 4.31 -4.58
N LYS A 81 12.48 3.66 -3.69
CA LYS A 81 13.17 4.32 -2.58
C LYS A 81 14.47 4.93 -3.12
N ALA A 82 14.50 6.25 -3.27
CA ALA A 82 15.68 6.94 -3.77
C ALA A 82 16.71 7.12 -2.65
N GLN A 83 17.97 6.77 -2.94
CA GLN A 83 19.11 7.10 -2.08
C GLN A 83 19.83 8.38 -2.53
N SER A 84 19.57 8.87 -3.74
CA SER A 84 20.12 10.10 -4.28
C SER A 84 19.28 10.68 -5.43
N ILE A 85 19.38 11.99 -5.60
CA ILE A 85 18.54 12.84 -6.48
C ILE A 85 18.94 12.75 -7.97
N ASN A 86 19.89 11.90 -8.35
CA ASN A 86 20.37 11.79 -9.74
C ASN A 86 19.46 10.86 -10.56
N LEU A 87 18.23 11.31 -10.85
CA LEU A 87 17.33 10.64 -11.77
C LEU A 87 17.02 11.55 -12.94
N ASP A 88 17.26 11.03 -14.14
CA ASP A 88 16.90 11.73 -15.38
C ASP A 88 15.37 11.78 -15.52
N GLY A 89 14.84 12.99 -15.65
CA GLY A 89 13.42 13.25 -15.90
C GLY A 89 12.66 13.82 -14.71
N GLU A 90 11.42 14.22 -14.97
CA GLU A 90 10.52 14.75 -13.95
C GLU A 90 9.93 13.63 -13.08
N MET A 91 10.01 13.81 -11.77
CA MET A 91 9.54 12.85 -10.76
C MET A 91 8.49 13.47 -9.85
N TYR A 92 7.51 12.67 -9.45
CA TYR A 92 6.77 12.89 -8.23
C TYR A 92 7.59 12.37 -7.07
N THR A 93 7.62 13.10 -5.95
CA THR A 93 8.48 12.73 -4.80
C THR A 93 7.73 12.93 -3.49
N THR A 94 7.74 11.93 -2.64
CA THR A 94 7.25 12.05 -1.26
C THR A 94 8.26 11.50 -0.28
N ARG A 95 8.14 11.90 1.01
CA ARG A 95 8.98 11.41 2.10
C ARG A 95 8.21 10.45 2.98
N ILE A 96 8.77 9.26 3.15
CA ILE A 96 8.20 8.23 4.00
C ILE A 96 9.13 7.99 5.18
N GLN A 97 8.58 8.07 6.39
CA GLN A 97 9.31 7.69 7.60
C GLN A 97 9.14 6.19 7.86
N SER A 98 10.24 5.45 7.79
CA SER A 98 10.25 4.04 8.22
C SER A 98 10.36 3.94 9.73
N PHE A 99 9.32 3.47 10.40
CA PHE A 99 9.35 3.21 11.84
C PHE A 99 10.29 2.05 12.21
N THR A 100 10.43 1.05 11.35
CA THR A 100 11.26 -0.13 11.59
C THR A 100 12.75 0.21 11.65
N HIS A 101 13.18 1.25 10.95
CA HIS A 101 14.60 1.64 10.84
C HIS A 101 14.88 3.09 11.27
N GLY A 102 13.86 3.85 11.71
CA GLY A 102 14.01 5.26 12.11
C GLY A 102 14.54 6.19 11.01
N ARG A 103 14.48 5.74 9.74
CA ARG A 103 15.02 6.47 8.58
C ARG A 103 13.89 7.07 7.76
N VAL A 104 14.15 8.26 7.21
CA VAL A 104 13.30 8.89 6.20
C VAL A 104 13.85 8.51 4.83
N TYR A 105 12.95 8.09 3.93
CA TYR A 105 13.27 7.78 2.53
C TYR A 105 12.51 8.73 1.63
N ASP A 106 13.17 9.24 0.61
CA ASP A 106 12.48 9.81 -0.53
C ASP A 106 11.96 8.66 -1.41
N VAL A 107 10.67 8.70 -1.71
CA VAL A 107 10.01 7.74 -2.59
C VAL A 107 9.56 8.47 -3.84
N ILE A 108 9.83 7.89 -4.98
CA ILE A 108 9.69 8.56 -6.28
C ILE A 108 8.95 7.70 -7.30
N VAL A 109 8.20 8.39 -8.18
CA VAL A 109 7.59 7.84 -9.40
C VAL A 109 7.85 8.80 -10.56
N ALA A 110 8.28 8.29 -11.72
CA ALA A 110 8.45 9.13 -12.90
C ALA A 110 7.09 9.62 -13.41
N LYS A 111 6.96 10.94 -13.66
CA LYS A 111 5.71 11.58 -14.10
C LYS A 111 5.12 10.98 -15.37
N LYS A 112 5.96 10.49 -16.28
CA LYS A 112 5.52 9.83 -17.52
C LYS A 112 4.73 8.53 -17.31
N PHE A 113 4.72 7.96 -16.09
CA PHE A 113 4.05 6.71 -15.77
C PHE A 113 2.81 6.87 -14.88
N LEU A 114 2.55 8.08 -14.37
CA LEU A 114 1.41 8.37 -13.52
C LEU A 114 0.89 9.78 -13.85
N GLY A 115 -0.39 9.89 -14.15
CA GLY A 115 -1.01 11.14 -14.57
C GLY A 115 -2.49 11.26 -14.20
N PRO A 116 -3.13 12.39 -14.54
CA PRO A 116 -4.45 12.75 -14.04
C PRO A 116 -5.59 11.83 -14.54
N ASP A 117 -5.38 11.13 -15.64
CA ASP A 117 -6.39 10.20 -16.20
C ASP A 117 -6.29 8.79 -15.57
N ASP A 118 -5.35 8.57 -14.65
CA ASP A 118 -5.17 7.27 -14.01
C ASP A 118 -6.15 7.05 -12.85
N HIS A 119 -6.79 5.90 -12.87
CA HIS A 119 -7.60 5.34 -11.80
C HIS A 119 -6.80 4.24 -11.10
N VAL A 120 -6.25 4.55 -9.95
CA VAL A 120 -5.20 3.78 -9.30
C VAL A 120 -5.75 2.86 -8.23
N LEU A 121 -5.44 1.56 -8.32
CA LEU A 121 -5.54 0.63 -7.20
C LEU A 121 -4.15 0.45 -6.59
N ILE A 122 -4.00 0.83 -5.32
CA ILE A 122 -2.75 0.65 -4.57
C ILE A 122 -2.73 -0.77 -4.01
N ILE A 123 -1.63 -1.51 -4.22
CA ILE A 123 -1.43 -2.88 -3.71
C ILE A 123 -0.15 -2.94 -2.90
N ASP A 124 -0.19 -3.54 -1.70
CA ASP A 124 1.01 -3.77 -0.90
C ASP A 124 0.94 -5.09 -0.10
N ASP A 125 2.08 -5.58 0.38
CA ASP A 125 2.16 -6.82 1.15
C ASP A 125 1.70 -6.64 2.60
N PHE A 126 2.13 -5.58 3.31
CA PHE A 126 1.80 -5.32 4.69
C PHE A 126 1.26 -3.91 4.94
N LEU A 127 0.22 -3.84 5.78
CA LEU A 127 -0.22 -2.60 6.38
C LEU A 127 0.00 -2.64 7.90
N ALA A 128 0.83 -1.73 8.39
CA ALA A 128 1.12 -1.53 9.80
C ALA A 128 0.63 -0.13 10.24
N ASN A 129 1.53 0.84 10.33
CA ASN A 129 1.20 2.22 10.69
C ASN A 129 0.71 3.10 9.51
N GLY A 130 0.71 2.56 8.28
CA GLY A 130 0.23 3.25 7.09
C GLY A 130 1.20 4.24 6.43
N CYS A 131 2.44 4.39 6.92
CA CYS A 131 3.38 5.39 6.38
C CYS A 131 3.68 5.20 4.87
N ALA A 132 3.88 3.96 4.43
CA ALA A 132 4.12 3.66 3.01
C ALA A 132 2.90 4.02 2.14
N LEU A 133 1.70 3.62 2.59
CA LEU A 133 0.46 3.91 1.89
C LEU A 133 0.16 5.41 1.81
N ASN A 134 0.39 6.15 2.89
CA ASN A 134 0.25 7.61 2.88
C ASN A 134 1.16 8.23 1.82
N GLY A 135 2.41 7.80 1.73
CA GLY A 135 3.32 8.27 0.69
C GLY A 135 2.84 7.92 -0.72
N LEU A 136 2.30 6.71 -0.95
CA LEU A 136 1.74 6.34 -2.25
C LEU A 136 0.51 7.18 -2.59
N ILE A 137 -0.36 7.45 -1.61
CA ILE A 137 -1.52 8.34 -1.76
C ILE A 137 -1.07 9.77 -2.14
N ASP A 138 -0.03 10.29 -1.49
CA ASP A 138 0.53 11.62 -1.80
C ASP A 138 1.05 11.68 -3.24
N LEU A 139 1.73 10.62 -3.73
CA LEU A 139 2.20 10.55 -5.12
C LEU A 139 1.05 10.52 -6.12
N VAL A 140 -0.04 9.80 -5.83
CA VAL A 140 -1.25 9.80 -6.65
C VAL A 140 -1.91 11.17 -6.68
N ALA A 141 -1.97 11.85 -5.52
CA ALA A 141 -2.50 13.20 -5.42
C ALA A 141 -1.67 14.23 -6.19
N GLU A 142 -0.33 14.17 -6.08
CA GLU A 142 0.59 15.04 -6.83
C GLU A 142 0.46 14.84 -8.35
N ALA A 143 0.16 13.61 -8.78
CA ALA A 143 -0.09 13.29 -10.18
C ALA A 143 -1.47 13.77 -10.69
N GLY A 144 -2.37 14.20 -9.79
CA GLY A 144 -3.75 14.51 -10.13
C GLY A 144 -4.60 13.27 -10.44
N ALA A 145 -4.10 12.07 -10.14
CA ALA A 145 -4.77 10.80 -10.35
C ALA A 145 -5.78 10.48 -9.23
N THR A 146 -6.62 9.49 -9.44
CA THR A 146 -7.64 9.06 -8.47
C THR A 146 -7.25 7.74 -7.81
N VAL A 147 -7.36 7.67 -6.46
CA VAL A 147 -7.25 6.40 -5.73
C VAL A 147 -8.61 5.72 -5.72
N GLU A 148 -8.76 4.62 -6.45
CA GLU A 148 -10.00 3.82 -6.51
C GLU A 148 -10.12 2.85 -5.34
N GLY A 149 -9.00 2.45 -4.77
CA GLY A 149 -8.94 1.59 -3.61
C GLY A 149 -7.53 1.21 -3.20
N ILE A 150 -7.45 0.50 -2.08
CA ILE A 150 -6.21 0.01 -1.49
C ILE A 150 -6.41 -1.47 -1.15
N GLY A 151 -5.59 -2.34 -1.72
CA GLY A 151 -5.58 -3.78 -1.46
C GLY A 151 -4.33 -4.19 -0.70
N ILE A 152 -4.50 -4.86 0.43
CA ILE A 152 -3.41 -5.29 1.32
C ILE A 152 -3.47 -6.79 1.53
N ALA A 153 -2.32 -7.46 1.39
CA ALA A 153 -2.27 -8.89 1.69
C ALA A 153 -2.45 -9.14 3.19
N VAL A 154 -1.65 -8.51 4.04
CA VAL A 154 -1.68 -8.70 5.49
C VAL A 154 -1.75 -7.36 6.23
N GLU A 155 -2.86 -7.11 6.90
CA GLU A 155 -3.05 -5.95 7.79
C GLU A 155 -2.76 -6.34 9.24
N LYS A 156 -1.95 -5.55 9.94
CA LYS A 156 -1.79 -5.64 11.38
C LYS A 156 -2.90 -4.84 12.07
N GLY A 157 -4.03 -5.48 12.34
CA GLY A 157 -5.25 -4.86 12.87
C GLY A 157 -5.09 -4.21 14.24
N PHE A 158 -4.01 -4.55 14.97
CA PHE A 158 -3.62 -3.94 16.25
C PHE A 158 -2.79 -2.65 16.06
N GLN A 159 -2.49 -2.24 14.82
CA GLN A 159 -1.81 -0.99 14.50
C GLN A 159 -2.77 0.00 13.82
N PRO A 160 -2.51 1.32 13.87
CA PRO A 160 -3.50 2.33 13.52
C PRO A 160 -3.76 2.48 12.01
N GLY A 161 -2.82 2.09 11.15
CA GLY A 161 -2.84 2.46 9.74
C GLY A 161 -4.12 2.06 8.99
N GLY A 162 -4.68 0.88 9.28
CA GLY A 162 -5.92 0.44 8.66
C GLY A 162 -7.15 1.23 9.11
N ALA A 163 -7.23 1.53 10.41
CA ALA A 163 -8.31 2.34 10.98
C ALA A 163 -8.26 3.77 10.42
N ASP A 164 -7.08 4.40 10.43
CA ASP A 164 -6.88 5.78 9.96
C ASP A 164 -7.23 5.94 8.47
N LEU A 165 -6.86 4.97 7.62
CA LEU A 165 -7.19 5.03 6.20
C LEU A 165 -8.69 4.87 5.94
N ARG A 166 -9.37 3.97 6.67
CA ARG A 166 -10.84 3.80 6.56
C ARG A 166 -11.59 5.04 7.09
N GLU A 167 -11.14 5.66 8.19
CA GLU A 167 -11.72 6.89 8.73
C GLU A 167 -11.60 8.06 7.74
N ARG A 168 -10.51 8.12 6.97
CA ARG A 168 -10.32 9.09 5.87
C ARG A 168 -11.16 8.79 4.63
N GLY A 169 -11.96 7.72 4.63
CA GLY A 169 -12.87 7.36 3.55
C GLY A 169 -12.27 6.53 2.43
N TYR A 170 -11.03 6.04 2.55
CA TYR A 170 -10.45 5.17 1.54
C TYR A 170 -11.09 3.77 1.59
N ARG A 171 -11.41 3.23 0.41
CA ARG A 171 -11.81 1.84 0.25
C ARG A 171 -10.58 0.96 0.46
N LEU A 172 -10.46 0.38 1.65
CA LEU A 172 -9.35 -0.48 2.06
C LEU A 172 -9.84 -1.91 2.26
N GLU A 173 -9.31 -2.83 1.46
CA GLU A 173 -9.59 -4.26 1.52
C GLU A 173 -8.32 -5.02 1.89
N SER A 174 -8.36 -5.76 2.99
CA SER A 174 -7.24 -6.56 3.47
C SER A 174 -7.60 -8.04 3.44
N LEU A 175 -6.75 -8.87 2.78
CA LEU A 175 -7.03 -10.29 2.62
C LEU A 175 -6.91 -11.09 3.92
N ALA A 176 -6.02 -10.66 4.82
CA ALA A 176 -5.90 -11.16 6.18
C ALA A 176 -5.68 -9.99 7.15
N ILE A 177 -6.48 -9.91 8.21
CA ILE A 177 -6.31 -8.91 9.27
C ILE A 177 -5.89 -9.65 10.54
N VAL A 178 -4.65 -9.47 10.96
CA VAL A 178 -4.09 -10.04 12.19
C VAL A 178 -4.49 -9.15 13.37
N ASP A 179 -5.31 -9.65 14.26
CA ASP A 179 -5.76 -8.92 15.46
C ASP A 179 -4.79 -9.06 16.62
N ALA A 180 -4.20 -10.24 16.78
CA ALA A 180 -3.18 -10.48 17.79
C ALA A 180 -2.23 -11.60 17.36
N MET A 181 -1.03 -11.59 17.94
CA MET A 181 -0.05 -12.68 17.80
C MET A 181 0.76 -12.80 19.09
N ASP A 182 0.98 -14.04 19.49
CA ASP A 182 1.75 -14.38 20.69
C ASP A 182 3.13 -14.93 20.29
N PRO A 183 4.23 -14.23 20.66
CA PRO A 183 5.58 -14.69 20.33
C PRO A 183 6.04 -15.93 21.12
N VAL A 184 5.35 -16.29 22.20
CA VAL A 184 5.69 -17.44 23.04
C VAL A 184 5.01 -18.72 22.51
N THR A 185 3.72 -18.63 22.21
CA THR A 185 2.95 -19.80 21.70
C THR A 185 2.98 -19.90 20.18
N GLY A 186 3.28 -18.79 19.48
CA GLY A 186 3.19 -18.70 18.02
C GLY A 186 1.73 -18.55 17.52
N GLU A 187 0.78 -18.41 18.42
CA GLU A 187 -0.64 -18.28 18.06
C GLU A 187 -0.91 -16.94 17.35
N ILE A 188 -1.72 -17.00 16.28
CA ILE A 188 -2.10 -15.83 15.48
C ILE A 188 -3.63 -15.83 15.37
N SER A 189 -4.26 -14.75 15.83
CA SER A 189 -5.70 -14.51 15.66
C SER A 189 -5.97 -13.54 14.52
N PHE A 190 -7.03 -13.86 13.76
CA PHE A 190 -7.47 -13.04 12.63
C PHE A 190 -8.85 -12.45 12.90
N ARG A 191 -9.04 -11.23 12.41
CA ARG A 191 -10.35 -10.60 12.37
C ARG A 191 -11.14 -11.19 11.21
N HIS A 192 -12.26 -11.85 11.53
CA HIS A 192 -13.23 -12.24 10.53
C HIS A 192 -14.23 -11.09 10.33
N ALA A 193 -14.52 -10.76 9.09
CA ALA A 193 -15.62 -9.84 8.80
C ALA A 193 -16.90 -10.44 9.39
N SER A 194 -17.49 -9.79 10.42
CA SER A 194 -18.82 -10.18 10.87
C SER A 194 -19.77 -10.03 9.68
N ALA A 195 -20.61 -11.02 9.45
CA ALA A 195 -21.57 -11.10 8.34
C ALA A 195 -22.67 -10.00 8.34
N ALA A 196 -22.43 -8.90 9.05
CA ALA A 196 -23.37 -7.82 9.26
C ALA A 196 -22.84 -6.48 8.78
N CYS A 197 -22.49 -6.35 7.50
CA CYS A 197 -22.43 -5.06 6.79
C CYS A 197 -22.31 -5.29 5.27
N VAL A 198 -23.28 -6.01 4.69
CA VAL A 198 -23.59 -5.85 3.27
C VAL A 198 -24.64 -4.74 3.18
N GLY A 199 -24.22 -3.54 3.54
CA GLY A 199 -24.95 -2.31 3.31
C GLY A 199 -24.25 -1.57 2.18
N SER A 200 -24.92 -1.41 1.07
CA SER A 200 -24.51 -0.65 -0.10
C SER A 200 -24.12 0.78 0.27
N ALA A 201 -22.86 1.01 0.58
CA ALA A 201 -22.28 2.34 0.54
C ALA A 201 -21.51 2.45 -0.77
N SER A 202 -22.11 3.03 -1.78
CA SER A 202 -21.41 3.58 -2.92
C SER A 202 -20.55 4.74 -2.39
N ALA A 203 -19.33 4.46 -1.98
CA ALA A 203 -18.37 5.51 -1.66
C ALA A 203 -18.05 6.23 -2.98
N SER A 204 -18.41 7.50 -3.05
CA SER A 204 -17.93 8.36 -4.15
C SER A 204 -16.41 8.44 -4.10
N PRO A 205 -15.72 8.48 -5.26
CA PRO A 205 -14.27 8.60 -5.29
C PRO A 205 -13.83 9.84 -4.48
N VAL A 206 -12.92 9.63 -3.55
CA VAL A 206 -12.36 10.72 -2.73
C VAL A 206 -11.28 11.39 -3.56
N ALA A 207 -11.55 12.61 -4.03
CA ALA A 207 -10.50 13.47 -4.57
C ALA A 207 -9.47 13.72 -3.46
N ALA A 208 -8.20 13.52 -3.76
CA ALA A 208 -7.14 13.75 -2.80
C ALA A 208 -7.16 15.20 -2.28
N PRO A 209 -6.92 15.46 -0.98
CA PRO A 209 -6.91 16.80 -0.44
C PRO A 209 -5.81 17.62 -1.11
N THR A 210 -6.15 18.80 -1.61
CA THR A 210 -5.20 19.77 -2.17
C THR A 210 -4.29 20.25 -1.05
N VAL A 211 -3.01 19.92 -1.14
CA VAL A 211 -1.98 20.46 -0.25
C VAL A 211 -1.76 21.93 -0.63
N PRO A 212 -1.87 22.89 0.30
CA PRO A 212 -1.55 24.28 -0.01
C PRO A 212 -0.07 24.42 -0.35
N ALA A 213 0.23 25.06 -1.47
CA ALA A 213 1.59 25.35 -1.91
C ALA A 213 2.34 26.10 -0.80
N SER A 214 3.39 25.47 -0.26
CA SER A 214 4.32 26.08 0.69
C SER A 214 4.99 27.29 0.03
N ALA A 215 4.87 28.45 0.66
CA ALA A 215 5.45 29.70 0.22
C ALA A 215 6.96 29.56 -0.02
N ALA A 216 7.41 29.96 -1.20
CA ALA A 216 8.80 30.03 -1.59
C ALA A 216 9.59 30.88 -0.57
N ALA A 217 10.54 30.28 0.11
CA ALA A 217 11.50 30.99 0.96
C ALA A 217 12.42 31.84 0.07
N ALA A 218 12.38 33.15 0.27
CA ALA A 218 13.24 34.11 -0.38
C ALA A 218 14.71 33.89 0.01
N SER A 219 15.58 33.84 -0.99
CA SER A 219 17.03 33.82 -0.81
C SER A 219 17.52 35.15 -0.24
N PRO A 220 18.46 35.17 0.72
CA PRO A 220 19.16 36.40 1.08
C PRO A 220 20.21 36.71 0.02
N LYS A 221 20.15 37.95 -0.50
CA LYS A 221 21.19 38.55 -1.36
C LYS A 221 22.49 38.69 -0.60
N GLU A 222 23.59 38.29 -1.27
CA GLU A 222 24.95 38.66 -0.90
C GLU A 222 25.10 40.16 -0.71
N ALA A 223 25.67 40.54 0.42
CA ALA A 223 26.30 41.88 0.61
C ALA A 223 27.81 41.69 0.56
N ARG A 224 28.42 42.26 -0.49
CA ARG A 224 29.85 42.50 -0.59
C ARG A 224 30.26 43.61 0.37
N ALA A 225 31.32 43.40 1.08
CA ALA A 225 32.35 44.37 1.39
C ALA A 225 33.67 43.62 1.69
#